data_90b62399693afb768b23064cc4144b95
#
_entry.id   90b62399693afb768b23064cc4144b95
#
_cell.length_a   1.000
_cell.length_b   1.000
_cell.length_c   1.000
_cell.angle_alpha   90.00
_cell.angle_beta   90.00
_cell.angle_gamma   90.00
#
_symmetry.space_group_name_H-M   'P 1'
#
loop_
_entity.id
_entity.type
_entity.pdbx_description
1 polymer ?
#
loop_
_entity_poly.entity_id
_entity_poly.type
_entity_poly.pdbx_seq_one_letter_code
_entity_poly.pdbx_strand_id
1 'polypeptide(L)'
;ASWEYKALITYQQLERSHLADDAPVALTDIILDRLSFVREHSTLADKDSLYYKALSILQSRLVRLPAYSEVGVAMAAWHSEQAGNYQRLVGDAFKEERIKARTLCDSAIAKFPGSYGAIKAAVLKAQLERPSLQLFAEEAVPGNAGSTIAVQHTNVMKLWLRVVMDPQDINEDQRYDHDRGAQLASKKPMREWSVVVPDDGDMNAHLTELPTEGLPYGRYAILISDSERFKAEHDLLVFANFWSTDIAIVDRYHGNDLDLLVLDRTTGKPIKGAKAWAYVRN
;
A
#
# COMPACT_ATOMS: atom_id res chain seq x y z
N ALA A 1 -32.09 28.24 5.00
CA ALA A 1 -30.97 27.62 5.72
C ALA A 1 -30.30 26.58 4.84
N SER A 2 -28.95 26.53 4.83
CA SER A 2 -28.19 25.52 4.09
C SER A 2 -28.50 24.12 4.62
N TRP A 3 -28.17 23.08 3.86
CA TRP A 3 -28.39 21.71 4.29
C TRP A 3 -27.46 21.32 5.47
N GLU A 4 -26.23 21.88 5.51
CA GLU A 4 -25.30 21.71 6.63
C GLU A 4 -25.89 22.25 7.95
N TYR A 5 -26.51 23.43 7.91
CA TYR A 5 -27.19 23.97 9.08
C TYR A 5 -28.33 23.05 9.57
N LYS A 6 -29.12 22.53 8.63
CA LYS A 6 -30.21 21.58 8.99
C LYS A 6 -29.65 20.31 9.62
N ALA A 7 -28.53 19.76 9.05
CA ALA A 7 -27.85 18.59 9.61
C ALA A 7 -27.39 18.85 11.06
N LEU A 8 -26.76 20.00 11.33
CA LEU A 8 -26.31 20.37 12.69
C LEU A 8 -27.48 20.48 13.69
N ILE A 9 -28.63 21.05 13.27
CA ILE A 9 -29.81 21.09 14.11
C ILE A 9 -30.34 19.68 14.39
N THR A 10 -30.33 18.79 13.39
CA THR A 10 -30.73 17.39 13.57
C THR A 10 -29.81 16.68 14.57
N TYR A 11 -28.49 16.82 14.44
CA TYR A 11 -27.55 16.27 15.42
C TYR A 11 -27.81 16.77 16.84
N GLN A 12 -28.06 18.07 17.02
CA GLN A 12 -28.39 18.64 18.34
C GLN A 12 -29.68 18.05 18.90
N GLN A 13 -30.70 17.82 18.08
CA GLN A 13 -31.95 17.20 18.52
C GLN A 13 -31.73 15.74 18.94
N LEU A 14 -30.94 14.97 18.14
CA LEU A 14 -30.59 13.60 18.47
C LEU A 14 -29.77 13.52 19.78
N GLU A 15 -28.76 14.37 19.94
CA GLU A 15 -28.01 14.43 21.21
C GLU A 15 -28.92 14.66 22.40
N ARG A 16 -29.85 15.64 22.32
CA ARG A 16 -30.80 15.94 23.41
C ARG A 16 -31.71 14.76 23.73
N SER A 17 -32.15 13.99 22.74
CA SER A 17 -33.01 12.83 22.96
C SER A 17 -32.29 11.67 23.68
N HIS A 18 -30.96 11.58 23.58
CA HIS A 18 -30.14 10.54 24.20
C HIS A 18 -29.38 10.98 25.47
N LEU A 19 -29.55 12.24 25.93
CA LEU A 19 -28.87 12.73 27.14
C LEU A 19 -29.27 11.99 28.41
N ALA A 20 -30.45 11.42 28.45
CA ALA A 20 -31.01 10.73 29.61
C ALA A 20 -30.86 9.19 29.50
N ASP A 21 -30.19 8.67 28.50
CA ASP A 21 -30.00 7.23 28.33
C ASP A 21 -29.11 6.69 29.45
N ASP A 22 -29.43 5.53 29.98
CA ASP A 22 -28.63 4.85 31.02
C ASP A 22 -27.25 4.44 30.49
N ALA A 23 -27.16 4.14 29.19
CA ALA A 23 -25.91 3.81 28.50
C ALA A 23 -25.61 4.86 27.41
N PRO A 24 -24.43 5.52 27.42
CA PRO A 24 -24.13 6.61 26.49
C PRO A 24 -23.69 6.17 25.09
N VAL A 25 -24.03 4.95 24.66
CA VAL A 25 -23.56 4.40 23.38
C VAL A 25 -24.11 5.22 22.20
N ALA A 26 -25.46 5.36 22.14
CA ALA A 26 -26.08 6.12 21.06
C ALA A 26 -25.68 7.61 21.08
N LEU A 27 -25.57 8.20 22.27
CA LEU A 27 -25.11 9.58 22.43
C LEU A 27 -23.67 9.74 21.92
N THR A 28 -22.80 8.77 22.22
CA THR A 28 -21.39 8.81 21.76
C THR A 28 -21.31 8.71 20.24
N ASP A 29 -22.04 7.80 19.61
CA ASP A 29 -22.08 7.65 18.15
C ASP A 29 -22.53 8.96 17.48
N ILE A 30 -23.62 9.57 17.99
CA ILE A 30 -24.13 10.84 17.45
C ILE A 30 -23.09 11.97 17.60
N ILE A 31 -22.40 12.05 18.74
CA ILE A 31 -21.33 13.05 18.95
C ILE A 31 -20.17 12.81 17.97
N LEU A 32 -19.73 11.57 17.77
CA LEU A 32 -18.66 11.23 16.85
C LEU A 32 -19.03 11.59 15.40
N ASP A 33 -20.24 11.26 14.97
CA ASP A 33 -20.74 11.60 13.64
C ASP A 33 -20.82 13.11 13.45
N ARG A 34 -21.35 13.85 14.45
CA ARG A 34 -21.38 15.31 14.39
C ARG A 34 -19.98 15.94 14.32
N LEU A 35 -19.03 15.43 15.10
CA LEU A 35 -17.66 15.92 15.08
C LEU A 35 -17.02 15.68 13.71
N SER A 36 -17.20 14.50 13.11
CA SER A 36 -16.74 14.18 11.77
C SER A 36 -17.38 15.08 10.72
N PHE A 37 -18.69 15.27 10.79
CA PHE A 37 -19.44 16.16 9.90
C PHE A 37 -18.93 17.60 9.97
N VAL A 38 -18.73 18.13 11.19
CA VAL A 38 -18.20 19.50 11.38
C VAL A 38 -16.79 19.62 10.82
N ARG A 39 -15.91 18.64 11.04
CA ARG A 39 -14.57 18.61 10.50
C ARG A 39 -14.58 18.64 8.97
N GLU A 40 -15.41 17.82 8.35
CA GLU A 40 -15.50 17.69 6.89
C GLU A 40 -15.96 18.99 6.23
N HIS A 41 -17.00 19.63 6.79
CA HIS A 41 -17.64 20.81 6.21
C HIS A 41 -17.06 22.16 6.72
N SER A 42 -16.14 22.14 7.67
CA SER A 42 -15.49 23.34 8.19
C SER A 42 -14.44 23.89 7.21
N THR A 43 -14.41 25.20 7.07
CA THR A 43 -13.41 25.94 6.32
C THR A 43 -12.25 26.47 7.18
N LEU A 44 -12.26 26.16 8.49
CA LEU A 44 -11.22 26.61 9.42
C LEU A 44 -9.90 25.89 9.11
N ALA A 45 -8.80 26.62 9.17
CA ALA A 45 -7.46 26.07 8.91
C ALA A 45 -7.02 25.06 9.98
N ASP A 46 -7.49 25.21 11.22
CA ASP A 46 -7.16 24.37 12.37
C ASP A 46 -8.22 23.31 12.70
N LYS A 47 -9.15 23.05 11.78
CA LYS A 47 -10.26 22.10 11.97
C LYS A 47 -9.84 20.71 12.44
N ASP A 48 -8.72 20.19 11.92
CA ASP A 48 -8.19 18.88 12.30
C ASP A 48 -7.69 18.85 13.75
N SER A 49 -7.01 19.91 14.17
CA SER A 49 -6.55 20.06 15.55
C SER A 49 -7.73 20.21 16.52
N LEU A 50 -8.75 20.99 16.15
CA LEU A 50 -9.97 21.16 16.94
C LEU A 50 -10.76 19.86 17.06
N TYR A 51 -10.86 19.08 15.97
CA TYR A 51 -11.49 17.77 15.95
C TYR A 51 -10.78 16.81 16.94
N TYR A 52 -9.46 16.68 16.84
CA TYR A 52 -8.69 15.81 17.72
C TYR A 52 -8.82 16.23 19.20
N LYS A 53 -8.78 17.53 19.48
CA LYS A 53 -9.00 18.06 20.83
C LYS A 53 -10.39 17.71 21.36
N ALA A 54 -11.42 17.81 20.53
CA ALA A 54 -12.79 17.44 20.92
C ALA A 54 -12.91 15.95 21.23
N LEU A 55 -12.29 15.08 20.42
CA LEU A 55 -12.19 13.63 20.69
C LEU A 55 -11.49 13.35 22.02
N SER A 56 -10.38 14.02 22.30
CA SER A 56 -9.61 13.84 23.55
C SER A 56 -10.44 14.21 24.79
N ILE A 57 -11.20 15.32 24.70
CA ILE A 57 -12.12 15.74 25.77
C ILE A 57 -13.24 14.71 25.95
N LEU A 58 -13.83 14.23 24.87
CA LEU A 58 -14.89 13.23 24.92
C LEU A 58 -14.37 11.93 25.54
N GLN A 59 -13.21 11.43 25.11
CA GLN A 59 -12.59 10.22 25.63
C GLN A 59 -12.34 10.31 27.15
N SER A 60 -11.85 11.45 27.63
CA SER A 60 -11.60 11.66 29.06
C SER A 60 -12.84 11.56 29.91
N ARG A 61 -14.02 11.97 29.40
CA ARG A 61 -15.32 11.86 30.08
C ARG A 61 -15.83 10.42 30.13
N LEU A 62 -15.45 9.60 29.14
CA LEU A 62 -15.91 8.22 28.97
C LEU A 62 -14.94 7.17 29.54
N VAL A 63 -13.95 7.58 30.33
CA VAL A 63 -12.84 6.73 30.80
C VAL A 63 -13.27 5.43 31.50
N ARG A 64 -14.49 5.39 32.08
CA ARG A 64 -15.03 4.23 32.80
C ARG A 64 -16.11 3.47 32.03
N LEU A 65 -16.38 3.84 30.79
CA LEU A 65 -17.49 3.34 29.97
C LEU A 65 -16.96 2.68 28.70
N PRO A 66 -17.62 1.63 28.18
CA PRO A 66 -17.20 0.95 26.95
C PRO A 66 -17.07 1.87 25.73
N ALA A 67 -17.86 2.94 25.65
CA ALA A 67 -17.79 3.97 24.62
C ALA A 67 -16.43 4.70 24.54
N TYR A 68 -15.60 4.62 25.60
CA TYR A 68 -14.19 5.05 25.57
C TYR A 68 -13.44 4.46 24.37
N SER A 69 -13.66 3.16 24.10
CA SER A 69 -12.97 2.46 22.99
C SER A 69 -13.40 2.96 21.62
N GLU A 70 -14.65 3.40 21.45
CA GLU A 70 -15.15 3.96 20.19
C GLU A 70 -14.49 5.29 19.88
N VAL A 71 -14.37 6.16 20.88
CA VAL A 71 -13.62 7.41 20.73
C VAL A 71 -12.14 7.14 20.45
N GLY A 72 -11.56 6.13 21.11
CA GLY A 72 -10.18 5.70 20.88
C GLY A 72 -9.93 5.29 19.42
N VAL A 73 -10.89 4.58 18.81
CA VAL A 73 -10.83 4.24 17.38
C VAL A 73 -10.89 5.48 16.49
N ALA A 74 -11.78 6.44 16.79
CA ALA A 74 -11.86 7.69 16.03
C ALA A 74 -10.54 8.48 16.08
N MET A 75 -9.89 8.52 17.25
CA MET A 75 -8.56 9.13 17.42
C MET A 75 -7.48 8.36 16.66
N ALA A 76 -7.51 7.02 16.68
CA ALA A 76 -6.59 6.17 15.93
C ALA A 76 -6.75 6.36 14.42
N ALA A 77 -7.99 6.44 13.94
CA ALA A 77 -8.29 6.71 12.53
C ALA A 77 -7.74 8.07 12.08
N TRP A 78 -7.89 9.11 12.93
CA TRP A 78 -7.30 10.42 12.65
C TRP A 78 -5.78 10.35 12.51
N HIS A 79 -5.07 9.65 13.42
CA HIS A 79 -3.62 9.46 13.30
C HIS A 79 -3.27 8.66 12.04
N SER A 80 -4.04 7.65 11.67
CA SER A 80 -3.84 6.89 10.43
C SER A 80 -3.98 7.77 9.18
N GLU A 81 -4.90 8.72 9.17
CA GLU A 81 -5.02 9.73 8.08
C GLU A 81 -3.81 10.66 8.07
N GLN A 82 -3.37 11.18 9.24
CA GLN A 82 -2.20 12.06 9.33
C GLN A 82 -0.92 11.37 8.81
N ALA A 83 -0.80 10.05 8.98
CA ALA A 83 0.32 9.29 8.46
C ALA A 83 0.45 9.37 6.92
N GLY A 84 -0.66 9.64 6.21
CA GLY A 84 -0.64 9.89 4.76
C GLY A 84 0.16 11.13 4.35
N ASN A 85 0.41 12.06 5.28
CA ASN A 85 1.21 13.25 5.04
C ASN A 85 2.72 13.01 5.22
N TYR A 86 3.14 11.83 5.65
CA TYR A 86 4.56 11.51 5.80
C TYR A 86 5.25 11.46 4.44
N GLN A 87 6.32 12.24 4.30
CA GLN A 87 7.16 12.28 3.11
C GLN A 87 8.62 12.06 3.51
N ARG A 88 9.10 10.85 3.34
CA ARG A 88 10.44 10.41 3.78
C ARG A 88 11.59 11.31 3.29
N LEU A 89 11.49 11.86 2.08
CA LEU A 89 12.53 12.73 1.51
C LEU A 89 12.48 14.16 2.03
N VAL A 90 11.41 14.54 2.73
CA VAL A 90 11.21 15.91 3.25
C VAL A 90 11.58 16.02 4.74
N GLY A 91 11.41 14.94 5.48
CA GLY A 91 11.73 14.89 6.91
C GLY A 91 10.87 13.91 7.70
N ASP A 92 11.02 13.91 9.02
CA ASP A 92 10.35 12.96 9.92
C ASP A 92 8.96 13.41 10.41
N ALA A 93 8.44 14.53 9.91
CA ALA A 93 7.07 14.94 10.24
C ALA A 93 6.08 13.84 9.85
N PHE A 94 5.15 13.51 10.73
CA PHE A 94 4.14 12.45 10.58
C PHE A 94 4.67 11.00 10.51
N LYS A 95 5.97 10.76 10.70
CA LYS A 95 6.57 9.42 10.65
C LYS A 95 5.94 8.46 11.67
N GLU A 96 5.68 8.94 12.87
CA GLU A 96 5.20 8.12 13.99
C GLU A 96 3.67 8.01 14.08
N GLU A 97 2.95 8.59 13.15
CA GLU A 97 1.48 8.66 13.26
C GLU A 97 0.82 7.28 13.23
N ARG A 98 1.35 6.32 12.47
CA ARG A 98 0.86 4.92 12.46
C ARG A 98 1.12 4.20 13.78
N ILE A 99 2.25 4.47 14.43
CA ILE A 99 2.57 3.94 15.77
C ILE A 99 1.58 4.48 16.80
N LYS A 100 1.27 5.79 16.76
CA LYS A 100 0.26 6.40 17.64
C LYS A 100 -1.13 5.79 17.40
N ALA A 101 -1.53 5.61 16.15
CA ALA A 101 -2.78 4.95 15.80
C ALA A 101 -2.86 3.54 16.37
N ARG A 102 -1.82 2.72 16.18
CA ARG A 102 -1.73 1.37 16.74
C ARG A 102 -1.83 1.37 18.27
N THR A 103 -1.11 2.27 18.93
CA THR A 103 -1.11 2.38 20.41
C THR A 103 -2.51 2.70 20.94
N LEU A 104 -3.27 3.58 20.26
CA LEU A 104 -4.66 3.88 20.59
C LEU A 104 -5.57 2.66 20.39
N CYS A 105 -5.37 1.89 19.32
CA CYS A 105 -6.09 0.64 19.12
C CYS A 105 -5.80 -0.37 20.24
N ASP A 106 -4.53 -0.56 20.61
CA ASP A 106 -4.13 -1.45 21.71
C ASP A 106 -4.79 -1.03 23.03
N SER A 107 -4.79 0.28 23.32
CA SER A 107 -5.46 0.82 24.51
C SER A 107 -6.97 0.57 24.51
N ALA A 108 -7.64 0.78 23.37
CA ALA A 108 -9.08 0.55 23.24
C ALA A 108 -9.46 -0.91 23.44
N ILE A 109 -8.66 -1.84 22.88
CA ILE A 109 -8.86 -3.29 23.03
C ILE A 109 -8.63 -3.74 24.47
N ALA A 110 -7.53 -3.29 25.09
CA ALA A 110 -7.15 -3.72 26.43
C ALA A 110 -8.12 -3.22 27.51
N LYS A 111 -8.66 -2.00 27.35
CA LYS A 111 -9.47 -1.35 28.39
C LYS A 111 -10.89 -1.89 28.48
N PHE A 112 -11.52 -2.18 27.35
CA PHE A 112 -12.87 -2.73 27.29
C PHE A 112 -12.95 -3.87 26.27
N PRO A 113 -12.35 -5.04 26.57
CA PRO A 113 -12.34 -6.19 25.67
C PRO A 113 -13.78 -6.59 25.29
N GLY A 114 -13.98 -6.87 24.00
CA GLY A 114 -15.30 -7.28 23.48
C GLY A 114 -16.31 -6.16 23.27
N SER A 115 -16.00 -4.91 23.64
CA SER A 115 -16.85 -3.77 23.26
C SER A 115 -16.81 -3.53 21.73
N TYR A 116 -17.84 -2.86 21.23
CA TYR A 116 -17.94 -2.53 19.81
C TYR A 116 -16.71 -1.71 19.34
N GLY A 117 -16.26 -0.73 20.13
CA GLY A 117 -15.05 0.03 19.86
C GLY A 117 -13.79 -0.86 19.85
N ALA A 118 -13.67 -1.85 20.75
CA ALA A 118 -12.54 -2.78 20.75
C ALA A 118 -12.50 -3.67 19.49
N ILE A 119 -13.67 -4.08 18.99
CA ILE A 119 -13.76 -4.85 17.74
C ILE A 119 -13.31 -3.96 16.55
N LYS A 120 -13.80 -2.73 16.45
CA LYS A 120 -13.34 -1.77 15.42
C LYS A 120 -11.83 -1.48 15.54
N ALA A 121 -11.31 -1.32 16.76
CA ALA A 121 -9.90 -1.12 17.02
C ALA A 121 -9.05 -2.30 16.51
N ALA A 122 -9.51 -3.54 16.73
CA ALA A 122 -8.81 -4.73 16.23
C ALA A 122 -8.75 -4.77 14.70
N VAL A 123 -9.82 -4.36 14.02
CA VAL A 123 -9.85 -4.25 12.55
C VAL A 123 -8.86 -3.20 12.05
N LEU A 124 -8.87 -2.00 12.63
CA LEU A 124 -7.95 -0.93 12.25
C LEU A 124 -6.49 -1.33 12.52
N LYS A 125 -6.22 -1.95 13.68
CA LYS A 125 -4.89 -2.47 14.00
C LYS A 125 -4.42 -3.47 12.97
N ALA A 126 -5.25 -4.44 12.59
CA ALA A 126 -4.92 -5.43 11.57
C ALA A 126 -4.62 -4.78 10.20
N GLN A 127 -5.30 -3.68 9.85
CA GLN A 127 -5.01 -2.91 8.64
C GLN A 127 -3.65 -2.20 8.72
N LEU A 128 -3.31 -1.60 9.87
CA LEU A 128 -2.02 -0.93 10.09
C LEU A 128 -0.84 -1.92 10.06
N GLU A 129 -1.04 -3.11 10.62
CA GLU A 129 -0.01 -4.16 10.71
C GLU A 129 0.05 -5.05 9.45
N ARG A 130 -0.83 -4.83 8.49
CA ARG A 130 -0.89 -5.66 7.28
C ARG A 130 0.40 -5.50 6.46
N PRO A 131 1.12 -6.59 6.18
CA PRO A 131 2.29 -6.53 5.32
C PRO A 131 1.88 -6.30 3.86
N SER A 132 2.75 -5.60 3.11
CA SER A 132 2.55 -5.40 1.67
C SER A 132 3.86 -5.37 0.91
N LEU A 133 3.82 -5.76 -0.37
CA LEU A 133 4.94 -5.71 -1.31
C LEU A 133 4.48 -5.13 -2.64
N GLN A 134 5.34 -4.31 -3.24
CA GLN A 134 5.20 -3.85 -4.62
C GLN A 134 6.56 -3.86 -5.28
N LEU A 135 6.65 -4.41 -6.50
CA LEU A 135 7.88 -4.56 -7.26
C LEU A 135 7.89 -3.59 -8.45
N PHE A 136 9.01 -2.89 -8.59
CA PHE A 136 9.32 -2.05 -9.75
C PHE A 136 10.57 -2.60 -10.42
N ALA A 137 10.45 -3.01 -11.65
CA ALA A 137 11.54 -3.55 -12.45
C ALA A 137 11.45 -3.02 -13.89
N GLU A 138 12.58 -2.84 -14.53
CA GLU A 138 12.63 -2.52 -15.96
C GLU A 138 12.15 -3.71 -16.80
N GLU A 139 11.43 -3.46 -17.87
CA GLU A 139 10.96 -4.51 -18.79
C GLU A 139 12.08 -5.13 -19.62
N ALA A 140 13.20 -4.42 -19.76
CA ALA A 140 14.37 -4.92 -20.45
C ALA A 140 15.65 -4.36 -19.82
N VAL A 141 16.61 -5.25 -19.56
CA VAL A 141 17.91 -4.93 -18.97
C VAL A 141 19.04 -5.40 -19.93
N PRO A 142 20.22 -4.79 -19.86
CA PRO A 142 21.36 -5.23 -20.68
C PRO A 142 21.71 -6.68 -20.42
N GLY A 143 22.09 -7.40 -21.49
CA GLY A 143 22.50 -8.80 -21.40
C GLY A 143 23.78 -8.98 -20.59
N ASN A 144 23.83 -10.00 -19.75
CA ASN A 144 24.98 -10.35 -18.91
C ASN A 144 25.46 -9.23 -17.95
N ALA A 145 24.73 -8.13 -17.83
CA ALA A 145 25.04 -7.04 -16.93
C ALA A 145 24.07 -7.03 -15.74
N GLY A 146 24.56 -6.61 -14.59
CA GLY A 146 23.70 -6.41 -13.42
C GLY A 146 22.71 -5.25 -13.63
N SER A 147 21.58 -5.33 -12.99
CA SER A 147 20.56 -4.28 -12.97
C SER A 147 20.09 -4.02 -11.55
N THR A 148 19.20 -3.04 -11.38
CA THR A 148 18.60 -2.73 -10.10
C THR A 148 17.08 -2.86 -10.19
N ILE A 149 16.47 -3.46 -9.19
CA ILE A 149 15.03 -3.45 -8.99
C ILE A 149 14.71 -2.62 -7.76
N ALA A 150 13.53 -2.02 -7.71
CA ALA A 150 13.05 -1.35 -6.52
C ALA A 150 11.87 -2.10 -5.93
N VAL A 151 11.88 -2.29 -4.62
CA VAL A 151 10.81 -2.97 -3.88
C VAL A 151 10.26 -2.01 -2.84
N GLN A 152 8.98 -1.70 -2.96
CA GLN A 152 8.25 -1.03 -1.88
C GLN A 152 7.66 -2.08 -0.96
N HIS A 153 7.95 -1.97 0.33
CA HIS A 153 7.49 -2.92 1.34
C HIS A 153 6.96 -2.18 2.57
N THR A 154 6.02 -2.81 3.26
CA THR A 154 5.47 -2.34 4.55
C THR A 154 5.37 -3.55 5.46
N ASN A 155 5.83 -3.43 6.71
CA ASN A 155 5.78 -4.51 7.72
C ASN A 155 6.43 -5.83 7.25
N VAL A 156 7.46 -5.75 6.42
CA VAL A 156 8.25 -6.89 5.93
C VAL A 156 9.72 -6.62 6.20
N MET A 157 10.38 -7.48 6.97
CA MET A 157 11.79 -7.34 7.35
C MET A 157 12.74 -8.17 6.50
N LYS A 158 12.23 -9.16 5.78
CA LYS A 158 13.03 -10.04 4.94
C LYS A 158 12.29 -10.37 3.66
N LEU A 159 13.01 -10.27 2.56
CA LEU A 159 12.53 -10.63 1.23
C LEU A 159 13.26 -11.87 0.73
N TRP A 160 12.51 -12.74 0.09
CA TRP A 160 13.00 -13.88 -0.65
C TRP A 160 12.83 -13.60 -2.14
N LEU A 161 13.89 -13.75 -2.91
CA LEU A 161 13.91 -13.41 -4.33
C LEU A 161 14.25 -14.66 -5.15
N ARG A 162 13.56 -14.82 -6.27
CA ARG A 162 13.74 -15.94 -7.18
C ARG A 162 13.68 -15.45 -8.62
N VAL A 163 14.63 -15.86 -9.44
CA VAL A 163 14.62 -15.63 -10.89
C VAL A 163 14.36 -16.94 -11.59
N VAL A 164 13.40 -16.96 -12.49
CA VAL A 164 13.05 -18.12 -13.32
C VAL A 164 13.08 -17.75 -14.80
N MET A 165 13.41 -18.70 -15.65
CA MET A 165 13.28 -18.53 -17.11
C MET A 165 11.80 -18.57 -17.49
N ASP A 166 11.35 -17.60 -18.26
CA ASP A 166 9.96 -17.49 -18.71
C ASP A 166 9.86 -17.14 -20.21
N PRO A 167 10.12 -18.11 -21.11
CA PRO A 167 10.18 -17.89 -22.54
C PRO A 167 8.80 -17.66 -23.19
N GLN A 168 7.71 -17.86 -22.44
CA GLN A 168 6.36 -17.71 -22.98
C GLN A 168 5.99 -16.24 -23.16
N ASP A 169 5.48 -15.89 -24.34
CA ASP A 169 4.77 -14.64 -24.54
C ASP A 169 3.46 -14.66 -23.75
N ILE A 170 3.31 -13.71 -22.83
CA ILE A 170 2.09 -13.58 -22.03
C ILE A 170 1.29 -12.44 -22.62
N ASN A 171 -0.02 -12.65 -22.80
CA ASN A 171 -0.97 -11.56 -23.01
C ASN A 171 -0.94 -10.62 -21.81
N GLU A 172 -1.09 -9.31 -22.01
CA GLU A 172 -1.10 -8.31 -20.93
C GLU A 172 -2.08 -8.65 -19.82
N ASP A 173 -3.23 -9.27 -20.14
CA ASP A 173 -4.26 -9.70 -19.20
C ASP A 173 -3.76 -10.77 -18.21
N GLN A 174 -2.69 -11.53 -18.55
CA GLN A 174 -2.10 -12.56 -17.70
C GLN A 174 -0.94 -12.05 -16.82
N ARG A 175 -0.50 -10.80 -17.01
CA ARG A 175 0.60 -10.22 -16.23
C ARG A 175 0.31 -10.10 -14.74
N TYR A 176 -0.96 -9.96 -14.38
CA TYR A 176 -1.43 -9.75 -13.01
C TYR A 176 -2.27 -10.90 -12.48
N ASP A 177 -2.31 -12.03 -13.20
CA ASP A 177 -3.06 -13.20 -12.78
C ASP A 177 -2.39 -13.85 -11.55
N HIS A 178 -3.16 -14.02 -10.47
CA HIS A 178 -2.73 -14.71 -9.25
C HIS A 178 -2.21 -16.13 -9.56
N ASP A 179 -2.85 -16.82 -10.51
CA ASP A 179 -2.42 -18.14 -10.97
C ASP A 179 -1.06 -18.10 -11.66
N ARG A 180 -0.72 -16.96 -12.31
CA ARG A 180 0.57 -16.79 -12.96
C ARG A 180 1.72 -16.74 -11.96
N GLY A 181 1.56 -16.05 -10.85
CA GLY A 181 2.52 -16.03 -9.76
C GLY A 181 2.83 -17.44 -9.25
N ALA A 182 1.80 -18.25 -9.02
CA ALA A 182 1.94 -19.64 -8.58
C ALA A 182 2.64 -20.53 -9.63
N GLN A 183 2.29 -20.36 -10.92
CA GLN A 183 2.95 -21.07 -12.02
C GLN A 183 4.45 -20.73 -12.11
N LEU A 184 4.80 -19.43 -12.00
CA LEU A 184 6.19 -18.99 -12.00
C LEU A 184 6.94 -19.52 -10.78
N ALA A 185 6.33 -19.49 -9.60
CA ALA A 185 6.91 -19.99 -8.36
C ALA A 185 7.19 -21.51 -8.39
N SER A 186 6.43 -22.27 -9.20
CA SER A 186 6.66 -23.71 -9.39
C SER A 186 7.83 -24.06 -10.33
N LYS A 187 8.31 -23.10 -11.12
CA LYS A 187 9.45 -23.31 -12.05
C LYS A 187 10.74 -23.49 -11.27
N LYS A 188 11.67 -24.25 -11.85
CA LYS A 188 13.03 -24.39 -11.29
C LYS A 188 13.73 -23.02 -11.32
N PRO A 189 14.18 -22.51 -10.15
CA PRO A 189 14.86 -21.23 -10.12
C PRO A 189 16.24 -21.32 -10.80
N MET A 190 16.60 -20.27 -11.52
CA MET A 190 17.98 -20.06 -11.99
C MET A 190 18.84 -19.48 -10.86
N ARG A 191 18.21 -18.61 -10.05
CA ARG A 191 18.82 -18.00 -8.85
C ARG A 191 17.77 -17.83 -7.77
N GLU A 192 18.22 -17.97 -6.53
CA GLU A 192 17.40 -17.75 -5.35
C GLU A 192 18.28 -17.21 -4.24
N TRP A 193 17.82 -16.16 -3.58
CA TRP A 193 18.52 -15.53 -2.46
C TRP A 193 17.52 -14.81 -1.54
N SER A 194 17.99 -14.34 -0.41
CA SER A 194 17.18 -13.52 0.49
C SER A 194 17.95 -12.27 0.93
N VAL A 195 17.20 -11.23 1.25
CA VAL A 195 17.73 -9.94 1.70
C VAL A 195 16.94 -9.50 2.92
N VAL A 196 17.64 -9.05 3.95
CA VAL A 196 17.02 -8.32 5.06
C VAL A 196 16.85 -6.88 4.60
N VAL A 197 15.65 -6.37 4.68
CA VAL A 197 15.32 -4.99 4.31
C VAL A 197 15.15 -4.14 5.57
N PRO A 198 15.51 -2.85 5.52
CA PRO A 198 15.31 -1.96 6.64
C PRO A 198 13.83 -1.85 6.99
N ASP A 199 13.50 -2.06 8.26
CA ASP A 199 12.18 -1.80 8.81
C ASP A 199 12.37 -1.09 10.16
N ASP A 200 11.95 0.16 10.22
CA ASP A 200 12.06 0.99 11.43
C ASP A 200 10.92 0.66 12.43
N GLY A 201 10.03 -0.27 12.11
CA GLY A 201 8.83 -0.57 12.89
C GLY A 201 7.79 0.55 12.87
N ASP A 202 7.91 1.48 11.92
CA ASP A 202 7.06 2.67 11.80
C ASP A 202 5.75 2.41 11.02
N MET A 203 5.61 1.20 10.45
CA MET A 203 4.47 0.74 9.64
C MET A 203 4.25 1.60 8.38
N ASN A 204 5.22 2.40 7.97
CA ASN A 204 5.18 3.15 6.72
C ASN A 204 5.70 2.30 5.56
N ALA A 205 5.42 2.77 4.34
CA ALA A 205 5.98 2.14 3.15
C ALA A 205 7.46 2.57 2.98
N HIS A 206 8.34 1.60 2.82
CA HIS A 206 9.76 1.77 2.54
C HIS A 206 10.08 1.33 1.13
N LEU A 207 10.90 2.11 0.42
CA LEU A 207 11.42 1.74 -0.90
C LEU A 207 12.89 1.32 -0.74
N THR A 208 13.21 0.11 -1.18
CA THR A 208 14.57 -0.44 -1.13
C THR A 208 15.00 -0.83 -2.53
N GLU A 209 16.15 -0.34 -2.96
CA GLU A 209 16.78 -0.73 -4.21
C GLU A 209 17.66 -1.96 -3.98
N LEU A 210 17.47 -2.97 -4.82
CA LEU A 210 18.19 -4.24 -4.72
C LEU A 210 18.93 -4.50 -6.02
N PRO A 211 20.28 -4.67 -5.97
CA PRO A 211 21.04 -5.06 -7.15
C PRO A 211 20.72 -6.51 -7.52
N THR A 212 20.63 -6.76 -8.82
CA THR A 212 20.54 -8.09 -9.40
C THR A 212 21.76 -8.37 -10.24
N GLU A 213 22.21 -9.62 -10.26
CA GLU A 213 23.31 -10.03 -11.12
C GLU A 213 22.84 -10.21 -12.57
N GLY A 214 23.78 -10.03 -13.51
CA GLY A 214 23.52 -10.22 -14.93
C GLY A 214 23.04 -11.63 -15.28
N LEU A 215 22.17 -11.72 -16.27
CA LEU A 215 21.63 -12.96 -16.81
C LEU A 215 21.98 -13.08 -18.30
N PRO A 216 22.16 -14.29 -18.84
CA PRO A 216 22.26 -14.52 -20.28
C PRO A 216 21.07 -13.90 -21.03
N TYR A 217 21.21 -13.73 -22.34
CA TYR A 217 20.09 -13.26 -23.15
C TYR A 217 18.89 -14.20 -23.04
N GLY A 218 17.73 -13.61 -22.83
CA GLY A 218 16.49 -14.36 -22.68
C GLY A 218 15.38 -13.58 -21.99
N ARG A 219 14.26 -14.24 -21.80
CA ARG A 219 13.13 -13.71 -21.05
C ARG A 219 13.02 -14.40 -19.71
N TYR A 220 12.82 -13.61 -18.69
CA TYR A 220 12.81 -14.04 -17.29
C TYR A 220 11.64 -13.45 -16.53
N ALA A 221 11.35 -14.05 -15.39
CA ALA A 221 10.53 -13.44 -14.34
C ALA A 221 11.33 -13.40 -13.06
N ILE A 222 11.27 -12.26 -12.37
CA ILE A 222 11.72 -12.13 -10.99
C ILE A 222 10.50 -12.16 -10.07
N LEU A 223 10.58 -13.02 -9.05
CA LEU A 223 9.55 -13.16 -8.01
C LEU A 223 10.12 -12.68 -6.69
N ILE A 224 9.29 -12.01 -5.90
CA ILE A 224 9.62 -11.58 -4.55
C ILE A 224 8.51 -12.00 -3.61
N SER A 225 8.89 -12.58 -2.47
CA SER A 225 7.96 -13.03 -1.45
C SER A 225 8.49 -12.67 -0.05
N ASP A 226 7.59 -12.58 0.92
CA ASP A 226 7.90 -12.51 2.35
C ASP A 226 8.26 -13.89 2.96
N SER A 227 8.19 -14.96 2.16
CA SER A 227 8.43 -16.34 2.56
C SER A 227 9.27 -17.10 1.54
N GLU A 228 10.17 -17.97 2.02
CA GLU A 228 10.98 -18.87 1.18
C GLU A 228 10.14 -19.88 0.40
N ARG A 229 8.89 -20.09 0.81
CA ARG A 229 7.99 -21.08 0.19
C ARG A 229 7.38 -20.61 -1.11
N PHE A 230 7.28 -19.30 -1.34
CA PHE A 230 6.64 -18.68 -2.51
C PHE A 230 5.22 -19.22 -2.78
N LYS A 231 4.43 -19.45 -1.73
CA LYS A 231 3.06 -19.95 -1.85
C LYS A 231 2.07 -18.80 -2.00
N ALA A 232 1.62 -18.54 -3.22
CA ALA A 232 0.71 -17.44 -3.54
C ALA A 232 -0.60 -17.42 -2.71
N GLU A 233 -1.02 -18.57 -2.18
CA GLU A 233 -2.23 -18.69 -1.35
C GLU A 233 -2.05 -18.16 0.08
N HIS A 234 -0.81 -18.12 0.58
CA HIS A 234 -0.52 -17.84 1.98
C HIS A 234 0.55 -16.76 2.18
N ASP A 235 1.42 -16.58 1.18
CA ASP A 235 2.56 -15.69 1.25
C ASP A 235 2.29 -14.46 0.36
N LEU A 236 2.88 -13.31 0.70
CA LEU A 236 2.93 -12.22 -0.25
C LEU A 236 3.83 -12.62 -1.42
N LEU A 237 3.30 -12.53 -2.62
CA LEU A 237 4.02 -12.88 -3.84
C LEU A 237 3.77 -11.82 -4.91
N VAL A 238 4.83 -11.16 -5.34
CA VAL A 238 4.83 -10.22 -6.46
C VAL A 238 5.85 -10.67 -7.49
N PHE A 239 5.60 -10.38 -8.76
CA PHE A 239 6.53 -10.73 -9.83
C PHE A 239 6.56 -9.68 -10.93
N ALA A 240 7.65 -9.65 -11.68
CA ALA A 240 7.79 -8.87 -12.91
C ALA A 240 8.49 -9.71 -13.98
N ASN A 241 8.02 -9.61 -15.21
CA ASN A 241 8.70 -10.18 -16.36
C ASN A 241 9.64 -9.15 -16.97
N PHE A 242 10.79 -9.62 -17.47
CA PHE A 242 11.77 -8.75 -18.11
C PHE A 242 12.59 -9.51 -19.15
N TRP A 243 13.18 -8.76 -20.05
CA TRP A 243 14.13 -9.25 -21.04
C TRP A 243 15.55 -8.91 -20.62
N SER A 244 16.45 -9.89 -20.65
CA SER A 244 17.89 -9.67 -20.67
C SER A 244 18.32 -9.59 -22.14
N THR A 245 18.62 -8.38 -22.64
CA THR A 245 18.85 -8.15 -24.06
C THR A 245 19.61 -6.85 -24.32
N ASP A 246 20.47 -6.87 -25.34
CA ASP A 246 21.14 -5.67 -25.86
C ASP A 246 20.36 -5.04 -27.03
N ILE A 247 19.17 -5.54 -27.32
CA ILE A 247 18.30 -4.96 -28.35
C ILE A 247 17.36 -3.93 -27.66
N ALA A 248 17.29 -2.73 -28.25
CA ALA A 248 16.29 -1.72 -27.97
C ALA A 248 15.41 -1.51 -29.19
N ILE A 249 14.12 -1.35 -28.98
CA ILE A 249 13.15 -1.00 -30.02
C ILE A 249 12.61 0.38 -29.71
N VAL A 250 12.69 1.26 -30.72
CA VAL A 250 12.08 2.59 -30.66
C VAL A 250 10.98 2.63 -31.70
N ASP A 251 9.77 2.88 -31.26
CA ASP A 251 8.61 3.05 -32.10
C ASP A 251 8.31 4.54 -32.35
N ARG A 252 7.88 4.84 -33.58
CA ARG A 252 7.46 6.20 -33.96
C ARG A 252 6.21 6.09 -34.82
N TYR A 253 5.18 6.78 -34.42
CA TYR A 253 3.93 6.88 -35.17
C TYR A 253 3.93 8.12 -36.06
N HIS A 254 3.60 7.94 -37.32
CA HIS A 254 3.35 8.99 -38.32
C HIS A 254 1.95 8.78 -38.93
N GLY A 255 0.92 9.38 -38.34
CA GLY A 255 -0.47 9.10 -38.74
C GLY A 255 -0.83 7.66 -38.43
N ASN A 256 -1.08 6.85 -39.48
CA ASN A 256 -1.39 5.42 -39.36
C ASN A 256 -0.17 4.51 -39.57
N ASP A 257 0.99 5.07 -39.87
CA ASP A 257 2.21 4.32 -40.13
C ASP A 257 3.03 4.19 -38.84
N LEU A 258 3.62 3.01 -38.64
CA LEU A 258 4.49 2.67 -37.54
C LEU A 258 5.91 2.39 -38.02
N ASP A 259 6.84 3.26 -37.69
CA ASP A 259 8.26 3.05 -37.90
C ASP A 259 8.87 2.36 -36.68
N LEU A 260 9.57 1.25 -36.88
CA LEU A 260 10.32 0.53 -35.86
C LEU A 260 11.80 0.66 -36.11
N LEU A 261 12.53 1.23 -35.16
CA LEU A 261 13.99 1.29 -35.16
C LEU A 261 14.53 0.25 -34.19
N VAL A 262 15.28 -0.72 -34.69
CA VAL A 262 15.96 -1.74 -33.86
C VAL A 262 17.39 -1.29 -33.64
N LEU A 263 17.75 -1.04 -32.41
CA LEU A 263 19.02 -0.45 -32.00
C LEU A 263 19.76 -1.38 -31.04
N ASP A 264 21.09 -1.32 -31.08
CA ASP A 264 21.92 -1.81 -30.00
C ASP A 264 21.75 -0.89 -28.79
N ARG A 265 21.31 -1.45 -27.66
CA ARG A 265 20.95 -0.73 -26.43
C ARG A 265 22.14 0.07 -25.86
N THR A 266 23.34 -0.46 -25.96
CA THR A 266 24.54 0.14 -25.37
C THR A 266 25.07 1.30 -26.20
N THR A 267 25.06 1.14 -27.53
CA THR A 267 25.69 2.10 -28.45
C THR A 267 24.70 3.03 -29.13
N GLY A 268 23.38 2.72 -29.08
CA GLY A 268 22.34 3.43 -29.81
C GLY A 268 22.42 3.27 -31.33
N LYS A 269 23.29 2.40 -31.85
CA LYS A 269 23.46 2.21 -33.30
C LYS A 269 22.40 1.26 -33.87
N PRO A 270 21.89 1.53 -35.10
CA PRO A 270 20.97 0.61 -35.77
C PRO A 270 21.58 -0.76 -36.02
N ILE A 271 20.80 -1.80 -35.72
CA ILE A 271 21.17 -3.18 -35.97
C ILE A 271 20.79 -3.53 -37.42
N LYS A 272 21.79 -3.68 -38.29
CA LYS A 272 21.57 -3.98 -39.70
C LYS A 272 20.96 -5.38 -39.87
N GLY A 273 19.90 -5.48 -40.66
CA GLY A 273 19.27 -6.76 -41.00
C GLY A 273 18.40 -7.35 -39.91
N ALA A 274 18.07 -6.56 -38.87
CA ALA A 274 17.10 -6.96 -37.88
C ALA A 274 15.73 -7.25 -38.53
N LYS A 275 15.06 -8.31 -38.06
CA LYS A 275 13.70 -8.65 -38.50
C LYS A 275 12.75 -8.35 -37.32
N ALA A 276 11.68 -7.61 -37.59
CA ALA A 276 10.63 -7.32 -36.63
C ALA A 276 9.33 -7.94 -37.13
N TRP A 277 8.55 -8.48 -36.22
CA TRP A 277 7.18 -8.97 -36.46
C TRP A 277 6.23 -8.18 -35.55
N ALA A 278 5.22 -7.57 -36.14
CA ALA A 278 4.14 -6.93 -35.41
C ALA A 278 2.92 -7.86 -35.42
N TYR A 279 2.36 -8.10 -34.25
CA TYR A 279 1.13 -8.88 -34.09
C TYR A 279 0.00 -7.92 -33.74
N VAL A 280 -1.06 -7.95 -34.55
CA VAL A 280 -2.27 -7.17 -34.27
C VAL A 280 -3.28 -8.11 -33.62
N ARG A 281 -3.82 -7.67 -32.50
CA ARG A 281 -4.89 -8.40 -31.81
C ARG A 281 -6.20 -8.14 -32.56
N ASN A 282 -6.86 -9.19 -33.06
CA ASN A 282 -8.20 -9.12 -33.65
C ASN A 282 -9.28 -9.20 -32.57
#